data_8e4669f6c7544af7d27e4f3438319cce
#
_entry.id   8e4669f6c7544af7d27e4f3438319cce
#
_cell.length_a   1.000
_cell.length_b   1.000
_cell.length_c   1.000
_cell.angle_alpha   90.00
_cell.angle_beta   90.00
_cell.angle_gamma   90.00
#
_symmetry.space_group_name_H-M   'P 1'
#
loop_
_entity.id
_entity.type
_entity.pdbx_description
1 polymer ?
#
loop_
_entity_poly.entity_id
_entity_poly.type
_entity_poly.pdbx_seq_one_letter_code
_entity_poly.pdbx_strand_id
1 'polypeptide(L)'
;MASGKPRILIEIAYDDWAQKYLRSLPPEHFMEATGQSKQREITLESLALLKVRRPEVQVFNELLVQYPRPGERKPGQVVPDNMVVLSNEPPRVRSGFNLPLEKAKPFWVLEYVSNSNKRKDYEDNFEKYEKELKVPYFLLFYPDSQDKTLYRHTGKKYVSVKPNNQGRCAIPELDLEVALLDEWVRYWYKGKLLPLPADLQRELDSTMRELSELRHRLDRTERELAELRTLVAQHAPRHNNHSKSKKSES
;
A
#
# COMPACT_ATOMS: atom_id res chain seq x y z
N MET A 1 -40.60 13.98 8.82
CA MET A 1 -39.22 14.23 9.28
C MET A 1 -38.85 13.13 10.27
N ALA A 2 -38.07 12.16 9.87
CA ALA A 2 -37.61 11.10 10.74
C ALA A 2 -36.59 11.70 11.71
N SER A 3 -36.91 11.72 13.01
CA SER A 3 -35.98 12.14 14.06
C SER A 3 -34.85 11.11 14.14
N GLY A 4 -33.78 11.34 13.41
CA GLY A 4 -32.60 10.52 13.51
C GLY A 4 -32.06 10.55 14.93
N LYS A 5 -31.68 9.38 15.46
CA LYS A 5 -31.02 9.30 16.76
C LYS A 5 -29.79 10.20 16.80
N PRO A 6 -29.51 10.92 17.91
CA PRO A 6 -28.28 11.68 18.02
C PRO A 6 -27.05 10.80 17.73
N ARG A 7 -26.05 11.34 17.05
CA ARG A 7 -24.82 10.62 16.66
C ARG A 7 -24.17 9.89 17.85
N ILE A 8 -24.11 10.54 19.01
CA ILE A 8 -23.53 9.96 20.24
C ILE A 8 -24.24 8.67 20.68
N LEU A 9 -25.57 8.60 20.56
CA LEU A 9 -26.32 7.39 20.90
C LEU A 9 -26.08 6.25 19.93
N ILE A 10 -25.80 6.59 18.66
CA ILE A 10 -25.38 5.58 17.66
C ILE A 10 -23.98 5.08 18.00
N GLU A 11 -23.03 5.95 18.32
CA GLU A 11 -21.67 5.57 18.73
C GLU A 11 -21.68 4.62 19.93
N ILE A 12 -22.38 4.97 20.99
CA ILE A 12 -22.51 4.14 22.20
C ILE A 12 -23.09 2.76 21.87
N ALA A 13 -24.17 2.70 21.09
CA ALA A 13 -24.78 1.43 20.70
C ALA A 13 -23.85 0.53 19.89
N TYR A 14 -23.07 1.11 18.97
CA TYR A 14 -22.11 0.35 18.17
C TYR A 14 -20.89 -0.10 18.98
N ASP A 15 -20.42 0.72 19.92
CA ASP A 15 -19.35 0.33 20.84
C ASP A 15 -19.79 -0.83 21.75
N ASP A 16 -21.02 -0.82 22.27
CA ASP A 16 -21.57 -1.92 23.06
C ASP A 16 -21.64 -3.23 22.25
N TRP A 17 -22.06 -3.16 20.99
CA TRP A 17 -22.07 -4.32 20.10
C TRP A 17 -20.67 -4.81 19.75
N ALA A 18 -19.70 -3.90 19.52
CA ALA A 18 -18.31 -4.26 19.28
C ALA A 18 -17.72 -5.02 20.48
N GLN A 19 -17.93 -4.52 21.71
CA GLN A 19 -17.46 -5.18 22.93
C GLN A 19 -18.06 -6.57 23.11
N LYS A 20 -19.34 -6.74 22.84
CA LYS A 20 -20.01 -8.05 22.92
C LYS A 20 -19.46 -9.02 21.88
N TYR A 21 -19.22 -8.55 20.65
CA TYR A 21 -18.65 -9.36 19.58
C TYR A 21 -17.23 -9.83 19.93
N LEU A 22 -16.34 -8.91 20.33
CA LEU A 22 -14.96 -9.24 20.69
C LEU A 22 -14.87 -10.26 21.84
N ARG A 23 -15.76 -10.14 22.84
CA ARG A 23 -15.81 -11.12 23.93
C ARG A 23 -16.38 -12.48 23.54
N SER A 24 -17.08 -12.57 22.41
CA SER A 24 -17.65 -13.84 21.90
C SER A 24 -16.69 -14.59 20.99
N LEU A 25 -15.57 -13.98 20.59
CA LEU A 25 -14.57 -14.62 19.72
C LEU A 25 -13.80 -15.68 20.52
N PRO A 26 -13.56 -16.85 19.91
CA PRO A 26 -12.76 -17.90 20.56
C PRO A 26 -11.28 -17.49 20.60
N PRO A 27 -10.48 -18.01 21.54
CA PRO A 27 -9.05 -17.70 21.62
C PRO A 27 -8.28 -17.94 20.32
N GLU A 28 -8.68 -18.95 19.56
CA GLU A 28 -8.06 -19.32 18.28
C GLU A 28 -8.17 -18.21 17.22
N HIS A 29 -9.16 -17.31 17.35
CA HIS A 29 -9.32 -16.15 16.49
C HIS A 29 -8.12 -15.18 16.58
N PHE A 30 -7.46 -15.16 17.74
CA PHE A 30 -6.29 -14.32 17.98
C PHE A 30 -4.95 -15.03 17.69
N MET A 31 -5.01 -16.27 17.21
CA MET A 31 -3.83 -17.06 16.85
C MET A 31 -3.60 -16.98 15.35
N GLU A 32 -2.57 -16.25 14.97
CA GLU A 32 -2.22 -16.07 13.57
C GLU A 32 -1.20 -17.12 13.11
N ALA A 33 -1.47 -17.76 11.97
CA ALA A 33 -0.49 -18.63 11.32
C ALA A 33 0.67 -17.81 10.72
N THR A 34 1.90 -18.35 10.75
CA THR A 34 3.10 -17.67 10.25
C THR A 34 2.95 -17.15 8.80
N GLY A 35 2.26 -17.92 7.95
CA GLY A 35 1.99 -17.50 6.56
C GLY A 35 1.04 -16.31 6.46
N GLN A 36 0.02 -16.25 7.31
CA GLN A 36 -0.90 -15.09 7.37
C GLN A 36 -0.15 -13.84 7.80
N SER A 37 0.66 -13.95 8.87
CA SER A 37 1.50 -12.86 9.37
C SER A 37 2.40 -12.29 8.28
N LYS A 38 3.09 -13.17 7.54
CA LYS A 38 3.98 -12.77 6.45
C LYS A 38 3.23 -12.08 5.31
N GLN A 39 2.11 -12.63 4.86
CA GLN A 39 1.31 -11.99 3.82
C GLN A 39 0.74 -10.66 4.28
N ARG A 40 0.31 -10.55 5.54
CA ARG A 40 -0.15 -9.29 6.12
C ARG A 40 0.93 -8.23 6.09
N GLU A 41 2.16 -8.56 6.53
CA GLU A 41 3.33 -7.68 6.47
C GLU A 41 3.53 -7.15 5.04
N ILE A 42 3.63 -8.04 4.05
CA ILE A 42 3.79 -7.70 2.63
C ILE A 42 2.68 -6.75 2.15
N THR A 43 1.45 -7.03 2.52
CA THR A 43 0.28 -6.23 2.13
C THR A 43 0.35 -4.83 2.74
N LEU A 44 0.58 -4.73 4.04
CA LEU A 44 0.64 -3.45 4.74
C LEU A 44 1.78 -2.56 4.25
N GLU A 45 2.98 -3.12 4.06
CA GLU A 45 4.15 -2.40 3.55
C GLU A 45 3.93 -1.91 2.10
N SER A 46 3.42 -2.77 1.24
CA SER A 46 3.12 -2.40 -0.16
C SER A 46 2.05 -1.30 -0.24
N LEU A 47 0.97 -1.43 0.54
CA LEU A 47 -0.10 -0.44 0.54
C LEU A 47 0.29 0.85 1.26
N ALA A 48 1.25 0.82 2.20
CA ALA A 48 1.84 2.02 2.77
C ALA A 48 2.59 2.85 1.70
N LEU A 49 3.33 2.20 0.79
CA LEU A 49 3.95 2.87 -0.35
C LEU A 49 2.91 3.43 -1.34
N LEU A 50 1.82 2.70 -1.55
CA LEU A 50 0.71 3.21 -2.36
C LEU A 50 0.11 4.46 -1.74
N LYS A 51 -0.11 4.48 -0.43
CA LYS A 51 -0.65 5.63 0.32
C LYS A 51 0.19 6.90 0.18
N VAL A 52 1.52 6.79 0.10
CA VAL A 52 2.40 7.94 -0.17
C VAL A 52 2.05 8.62 -1.50
N ARG A 53 1.61 7.85 -2.51
CA ARG A 53 1.25 8.33 -3.85
C ARG A 53 -0.24 8.61 -4.01
N ARG A 54 -1.05 8.00 -3.20
CA ARG A 54 -2.52 8.06 -3.17
C ARG A 54 -2.97 8.25 -1.72
N PRO A 55 -2.90 9.48 -1.17
CA PRO A 55 -3.18 9.77 0.24
C PRO A 55 -4.59 9.38 0.71
N GLU A 56 -5.54 9.28 -0.22
CA GLU A 56 -6.91 8.83 0.05
C GLU A 56 -6.99 7.33 0.38
N VAL A 57 -5.95 6.54 0.10
CA VAL A 57 -5.91 5.12 0.45
C VAL A 57 -5.65 4.97 1.94
N GLN A 58 -6.64 4.47 2.67
CA GLN A 58 -6.54 4.12 4.08
C GLN A 58 -6.60 2.61 4.22
N VAL A 59 -5.64 2.04 4.96
CA VAL A 59 -5.50 0.59 5.13
C VAL A 59 -5.72 0.23 6.59
N PHE A 60 -6.52 -0.78 6.83
CA PHE A 60 -6.81 -1.33 8.15
C PHE A 60 -6.58 -2.83 8.14
N ASN A 61 -6.12 -3.37 9.24
CA ASN A 61 -5.99 -4.80 9.47
C ASN A 61 -6.81 -5.20 10.69
N GLU A 62 -7.49 -6.34 10.61
CA GLU A 62 -8.31 -6.92 11.69
C GLU A 62 -9.26 -5.92 12.36
N LEU A 63 -9.76 -4.98 11.58
CA LEU A 63 -10.67 -3.98 12.10
C LEU A 63 -12.12 -4.45 11.97
N LEU A 64 -12.83 -4.54 13.08
CA LEU A 64 -14.26 -4.87 13.10
C LEU A 64 -15.07 -3.86 12.29
N VAL A 65 -15.73 -4.33 11.24
CA VAL A 65 -16.69 -3.56 10.45
C VAL A 65 -18.09 -3.85 10.96
N GLN A 66 -18.82 -2.81 11.31
CA GLN A 66 -20.22 -2.89 11.76
C GLN A 66 -21.13 -2.10 10.82
N TYR A 67 -22.24 -2.70 10.43
CA TYR A 67 -23.16 -2.11 9.46
C TYR A 67 -24.63 -2.42 9.79
N PRO A 68 -25.57 -1.52 9.44
CA PRO A 68 -26.98 -1.75 9.72
C PRO A 68 -27.53 -2.86 8.82
N ARG A 69 -28.35 -3.74 9.39
CA ARG A 69 -29.15 -4.72 8.66
C ARG A 69 -30.61 -4.27 8.62
N PRO A 70 -31.24 -4.25 7.46
CA PRO A 70 -32.66 -3.89 7.33
C PRO A 70 -33.55 -4.82 8.18
N GLY A 71 -34.35 -4.22 9.05
CA GLY A 71 -35.29 -4.97 9.92
C GLY A 71 -34.67 -5.60 11.17
N GLU A 72 -33.36 -5.54 11.34
CA GLU A 72 -32.67 -6.08 12.50
C GLU A 72 -32.26 -4.97 13.50
N ARG A 73 -32.28 -5.32 14.80
CA ARG A 73 -31.74 -4.44 15.85
C ARG A 73 -30.22 -4.59 15.98
N LYS A 74 -29.71 -5.81 15.76
CA LYS A 74 -28.29 -6.13 15.82
C LYS A 74 -27.60 -5.75 14.51
N PRO A 75 -26.48 -5.02 14.54
CA PRO A 75 -25.71 -4.75 13.32
C PRO A 75 -25.12 -6.03 12.75
N GLY A 76 -24.94 -6.04 11.43
CA GLY A 76 -24.03 -6.99 10.78
C GLY A 76 -22.60 -6.70 11.22
N GLN A 77 -21.80 -7.74 11.36
CA GLN A 77 -20.44 -7.68 11.88
C GLN A 77 -19.53 -8.60 11.07
N VAL A 78 -18.34 -8.09 10.70
CA VAL A 78 -17.29 -8.85 10.02
C VAL A 78 -15.95 -8.24 10.34
N VAL A 79 -14.90 -9.06 10.43
CA VAL A 79 -13.52 -8.62 10.65
C VAL A 79 -12.70 -9.10 9.44
N PRO A 80 -12.41 -8.22 8.46
CA PRO A 80 -11.51 -8.57 7.36
C PRO A 80 -10.05 -8.62 7.84
N ASP A 81 -9.27 -9.54 7.30
CA ASP A 81 -7.82 -9.59 7.57
C ASP A 81 -7.15 -8.27 7.16
N ASN A 82 -7.49 -7.77 5.97
CA ASN A 82 -7.14 -6.39 5.58
C ASN A 82 -8.32 -5.71 4.87
N MET A 83 -8.43 -4.41 5.07
CA MET A 83 -9.45 -3.57 4.46
C MET A 83 -8.85 -2.28 3.94
N VAL A 84 -9.23 -1.91 2.73
CA VAL A 84 -8.89 -0.61 2.12
C VAL A 84 -10.15 0.24 2.04
N VAL A 85 -10.03 1.47 2.47
CA VAL A 85 -11.06 2.51 2.35
C VAL A 85 -10.48 3.68 1.58
N LEU A 86 -11.26 4.26 0.66
CA LEU A 86 -10.87 5.47 -0.05
C LEU A 86 -11.50 6.69 0.63
N SER A 87 -10.66 7.49 1.28
CA SER A 87 -11.11 8.68 2.00
C SER A 87 -10.01 9.73 2.10
N ASN A 88 -10.33 10.96 1.76
CA ASN A 88 -9.45 12.11 1.97
C ASN A 88 -9.42 12.57 3.45
N GLU A 89 -10.39 12.15 4.23
CA GLU A 89 -10.41 12.38 5.67
C GLU A 89 -10.11 11.05 6.38
N PRO A 90 -9.26 11.03 7.41
CA PRO A 90 -9.03 9.80 8.17
C PRO A 90 -10.35 9.35 8.81
N PRO A 91 -10.72 8.07 8.68
CA PRO A 91 -11.89 7.53 9.37
C PRO A 91 -11.77 7.72 10.89
N ARG A 92 -12.89 7.95 11.54
CA ARG A 92 -12.95 8.14 13.00
C ARG A 92 -13.03 6.80 13.73
N VAL A 93 -12.06 5.94 13.44
CA VAL A 93 -12.03 4.59 14.01
C VAL A 93 -11.61 4.64 15.48
N ARG A 94 -12.43 4.05 16.33
CA ARG A 94 -12.11 3.80 17.76
C ARG A 94 -12.07 2.29 18.02
N SER A 95 -13.21 1.67 18.27
CA SER A 95 -13.37 0.23 18.54
C SER A 95 -13.73 -0.59 17.30
N GLY A 96 -14.09 0.08 16.18
CA GLY A 96 -14.49 -0.53 14.92
C GLY A 96 -14.83 0.49 13.85
N PHE A 97 -14.96 0.03 12.62
CA PHE A 97 -15.40 0.80 11.48
C PHE A 97 -16.93 0.72 11.40
N ASN A 98 -17.59 1.77 11.91
CA ASN A 98 -19.04 1.81 12.04
C ASN A 98 -19.64 2.55 10.84
N LEU A 99 -20.12 1.83 9.82
CA LEU A 99 -20.60 2.41 8.56
C LEU A 99 -21.56 3.61 8.70
N PRO A 100 -22.51 3.64 9.63
CA PRO A 100 -23.39 4.79 9.79
C PRO A 100 -22.71 6.07 10.26
N LEU A 101 -21.49 5.95 10.82
CA LEU A 101 -20.74 7.05 11.39
C LEU A 101 -19.62 7.53 10.45
N GLU A 102 -19.27 6.71 9.45
CA GLU A 102 -18.20 6.98 8.51
C GLU A 102 -18.72 7.62 7.21
N LYS A 103 -17.92 8.47 6.61
CA LYS A 103 -18.22 9.09 5.31
C LYS A 103 -17.89 8.19 4.12
N ALA A 104 -17.01 7.25 4.33
CA ALA A 104 -16.54 6.31 3.30
C ALA A 104 -16.94 4.87 3.68
N LYS A 105 -16.86 3.98 2.69
CA LYS A 105 -17.17 2.55 2.84
C LYS A 105 -15.95 1.72 2.50
N PRO A 106 -15.89 0.44 2.94
CA PRO A 106 -14.90 -0.50 2.44
C PRO A 106 -14.91 -0.53 0.91
N PHE A 107 -13.73 -0.32 0.32
CA PHE A 107 -13.53 -0.36 -1.11
C PHE A 107 -12.95 -1.71 -1.57
N TRP A 108 -12.06 -2.26 -0.78
CA TRP A 108 -11.41 -3.53 -1.07
C TRP A 108 -11.14 -4.26 0.24
N VAL A 109 -11.47 -5.55 0.28
CA VAL A 109 -11.14 -6.44 1.40
C VAL A 109 -10.29 -7.60 0.92
N LEU A 110 -9.43 -8.08 1.81
CA LEU A 110 -8.52 -9.18 1.59
C LEU A 110 -8.69 -10.17 2.72
N GLU A 111 -8.78 -11.45 2.39
CA GLU A 111 -8.88 -12.57 3.33
C GLU A 111 -7.83 -13.63 3.01
N TYR A 112 -7.16 -14.13 4.02
CA TYR A 112 -6.15 -15.17 3.93
C TYR A 112 -6.72 -16.48 4.47
N VAL A 113 -6.93 -17.43 3.57
CA VAL A 113 -7.60 -18.70 3.89
C VAL A 113 -6.55 -19.76 4.17
N SER A 114 -6.36 -20.13 5.45
CA SER A 114 -5.57 -21.31 5.80
C SER A 114 -6.44 -22.58 5.84
N ASN A 115 -5.84 -23.75 5.61
CA ASN A 115 -6.53 -25.03 5.69
C ASN A 115 -7.12 -25.32 7.09
N SER A 116 -6.63 -24.66 8.12
CA SER A 116 -7.13 -24.77 9.49
C SER A 116 -8.40 -23.96 9.74
N ASN A 117 -8.70 -22.98 8.90
CA ASN A 117 -9.88 -22.15 9.05
C ASN A 117 -11.09 -22.81 8.40
N LYS A 118 -12.17 -22.87 9.13
CA LYS A 118 -13.39 -23.57 8.71
C LYS A 118 -13.98 -22.89 7.48
N ARG A 119 -14.12 -23.65 6.39
CA ARG A 119 -14.74 -23.23 5.13
C ARG A 119 -16.02 -22.42 5.30
N LYS A 120 -16.80 -22.74 6.34
CA LYS A 120 -18.05 -22.06 6.68
C LYS A 120 -17.86 -20.56 7.00
N ASP A 121 -16.79 -20.19 7.70
CA ASP A 121 -16.57 -18.78 8.09
C ASP A 121 -16.28 -17.92 6.86
N TYR A 122 -15.66 -18.50 5.81
CA TYR A 122 -15.40 -17.80 4.54
C TYR A 122 -16.66 -17.67 3.70
N GLU A 123 -17.48 -18.71 3.63
CA GLU A 123 -18.77 -18.66 2.92
C GLU A 123 -19.65 -17.58 3.54
N ASP A 124 -19.71 -17.49 4.87
CA ASP A 124 -20.44 -16.44 5.60
C ASP A 124 -19.85 -15.02 5.36
N ASN A 125 -18.53 -14.89 5.37
CA ASN A 125 -17.87 -13.60 5.09
C ASN A 125 -18.04 -13.18 3.63
N PHE A 126 -17.91 -14.13 2.68
CA PHE A 126 -18.16 -13.89 1.27
C PHE A 126 -19.56 -13.32 1.04
N GLU A 127 -20.60 -13.93 1.66
CA GLU A 127 -21.97 -13.44 1.56
C GLU A 127 -22.15 -12.05 2.13
N LYS A 128 -21.53 -11.75 3.29
CA LYS A 128 -21.56 -10.41 3.90
C LYS A 128 -20.94 -9.37 2.98
N TYR A 129 -19.77 -9.66 2.39
CA TYR A 129 -19.11 -8.74 1.48
C TYR A 129 -19.87 -8.56 0.17
N GLU A 130 -20.45 -9.63 -0.37
CA GLU A 130 -21.20 -9.59 -1.63
C GLU A 130 -22.57 -8.96 -1.47
N LYS A 131 -23.38 -9.48 -0.53
CA LYS A 131 -24.82 -9.17 -0.47
C LYS A 131 -25.12 -7.98 0.42
N GLU A 132 -24.45 -7.88 1.58
CA GLU A 132 -24.80 -6.90 2.60
C GLU A 132 -23.98 -5.62 2.43
N LEU A 133 -22.66 -5.72 2.34
CA LEU A 133 -21.73 -4.58 2.24
C LEU A 133 -21.51 -4.12 0.79
N LYS A 134 -21.62 -5.03 -0.17
CA LYS A 134 -21.37 -4.80 -1.60
C LYS A 134 -20.00 -4.16 -1.83
N VAL A 135 -18.97 -4.74 -1.20
CA VAL A 135 -17.60 -4.24 -1.30
C VAL A 135 -17.14 -4.34 -2.74
N PRO A 136 -16.63 -3.26 -3.37
CA PRO A 136 -16.25 -3.27 -4.79
C PRO A 136 -15.26 -4.36 -5.18
N TYR A 137 -14.25 -4.62 -4.33
CA TYR A 137 -13.24 -5.64 -4.58
C TYR A 137 -13.07 -6.55 -3.39
N PHE A 138 -12.90 -7.85 -3.66
CA PHE A 138 -12.62 -8.87 -2.66
C PHE A 138 -11.51 -9.80 -3.16
N LEU A 139 -10.41 -9.88 -2.42
CA LEU A 139 -9.30 -10.78 -2.70
C LEU A 139 -9.32 -11.92 -1.69
N LEU A 140 -9.38 -13.14 -2.21
CA LEU A 140 -9.09 -14.37 -1.47
C LEU A 140 -7.71 -14.87 -1.83
N PHE A 141 -6.92 -15.19 -0.83
CA PHE A 141 -5.62 -15.81 -0.99
C PHE A 141 -5.54 -17.10 -0.16
N TYR A 142 -5.09 -18.17 -0.80
CA TYR A 142 -4.88 -19.49 -0.22
C TYR A 142 -3.38 -19.82 -0.20
N PRO A 143 -2.65 -19.51 0.89
CA PRO A 143 -1.20 -19.71 0.94
C PRO A 143 -0.78 -21.16 0.68
N ASP A 144 -1.54 -22.12 1.23
CA ASP A 144 -1.19 -23.55 1.15
C ASP A 144 -1.28 -24.13 -0.26
N SER A 145 -2.19 -23.62 -1.09
CA SER A 145 -2.37 -24.05 -2.49
C SER A 145 -1.76 -23.09 -3.48
N GLN A 146 -1.18 -21.97 -3.02
CA GLN A 146 -0.64 -20.93 -3.89
C GLN A 146 -1.67 -20.41 -4.89
N ASP A 147 -2.92 -20.28 -4.44
CA ASP A 147 -4.02 -19.79 -5.27
C ASP A 147 -4.56 -18.47 -4.75
N LYS A 148 -4.99 -17.62 -5.66
CA LYS A 148 -5.66 -16.36 -5.36
C LYS A 148 -6.80 -16.08 -6.31
N THR A 149 -7.85 -15.49 -5.80
CA THR A 149 -8.93 -14.98 -6.64
C THR A 149 -9.28 -13.55 -6.24
N LEU A 150 -9.17 -12.63 -7.19
CA LEU A 150 -9.70 -11.29 -7.06
C LEU A 150 -11.11 -11.25 -7.63
N TYR A 151 -12.07 -10.86 -6.82
CA TYR A 151 -13.45 -10.62 -7.23
C TYR A 151 -13.73 -9.14 -7.39
N ARG A 152 -14.56 -8.80 -8.38
CA ARG A 152 -15.14 -7.46 -8.55
C ARG A 152 -16.65 -7.54 -8.43
N HIS A 153 -17.25 -6.64 -7.66
CA HIS A 153 -18.69 -6.54 -7.50
C HIS A 153 -19.34 -5.82 -8.70
N THR A 154 -20.30 -6.48 -9.35
CA THR A 154 -20.98 -5.95 -10.55
C THR A 154 -22.22 -5.11 -10.23
N GLY A 155 -22.47 -4.82 -8.94
CA GLY A 155 -23.73 -4.25 -8.46
C GLY A 155 -24.76 -5.31 -8.04
N LYS A 156 -24.63 -6.55 -8.54
CA LYS A 156 -25.51 -7.69 -8.22
C LYS A 156 -24.77 -8.81 -7.49
N LYS A 157 -23.60 -9.18 -7.98
CA LYS A 157 -22.78 -10.29 -7.45
C LYS A 157 -21.31 -10.08 -7.74
N TYR A 158 -20.47 -10.87 -7.08
CA TYR A 158 -19.07 -10.97 -7.41
C TYR A 158 -18.82 -11.73 -8.72
N VAL A 159 -17.85 -11.27 -9.48
CA VAL A 159 -17.28 -11.95 -10.66
C VAL A 159 -15.77 -11.96 -10.51
N SER A 160 -15.13 -13.07 -10.81
CA SER A 160 -13.67 -13.15 -10.80
C SER A 160 -13.06 -12.24 -11.86
N VAL A 161 -12.05 -11.45 -11.47
CA VAL A 161 -11.27 -10.63 -12.38
C VAL A 161 -10.29 -11.54 -13.12
N LYS A 162 -10.37 -11.53 -14.44
CA LYS A 162 -9.44 -12.29 -15.27
C LYS A 162 -8.05 -11.65 -15.23
N PRO A 163 -6.99 -12.44 -15.03
CA PRO A 163 -5.64 -11.93 -15.09
C PRO A 163 -5.28 -11.50 -16.52
N ASN A 164 -4.41 -10.51 -16.65
CA ASN A 164 -3.81 -10.11 -17.91
C ASN A 164 -2.74 -11.13 -18.37
N ASN A 165 -2.06 -10.85 -19.49
CA ASN A 165 -1.01 -11.71 -20.06
C ASN A 165 0.21 -11.91 -19.13
N GLN A 166 0.34 -11.11 -18.07
CA GLN A 166 1.38 -11.22 -17.05
C GLN A 166 0.87 -11.91 -15.78
N GLY A 167 -0.33 -12.50 -15.80
CA GLY A 167 -0.95 -13.14 -14.64
C GLY A 167 -1.46 -12.17 -13.57
N ARG A 168 -1.54 -10.85 -13.86
CA ARG A 168 -1.94 -9.82 -12.92
C ARG A 168 -3.41 -9.47 -13.05
N CYS A 169 -4.12 -9.38 -11.91
CA CYS A 169 -5.50 -8.92 -11.84
C CYS A 169 -5.54 -7.43 -11.49
N ALA A 170 -6.27 -6.63 -12.27
CA ALA A 170 -6.29 -5.18 -12.13
C ALA A 170 -7.38 -4.68 -11.18
N ILE A 171 -7.03 -3.62 -10.43
CA ILE A 171 -7.92 -2.73 -9.68
C ILE A 171 -7.74 -1.33 -10.29
N PRO A 172 -8.46 -1.02 -11.40
CA PRO A 172 -8.21 0.19 -12.20
C PRO A 172 -8.35 1.49 -11.41
N GLU A 173 -9.28 1.55 -10.47
CA GLU A 173 -9.54 2.73 -9.64
C GLU A 173 -8.34 3.14 -8.78
N LEU A 174 -7.42 2.19 -8.55
CA LEU A 174 -6.17 2.42 -7.80
C LEU A 174 -4.93 2.45 -8.69
N ASP A 175 -5.04 2.25 -10.01
CA ASP A 175 -3.92 1.97 -10.90
C ASP A 175 -3.06 0.79 -10.39
N LEU A 176 -3.70 -0.16 -9.71
CA LEU A 176 -3.05 -1.27 -9.02
C LEU A 176 -3.36 -2.59 -9.70
N GLU A 177 -2.37 -3.46 -9.72
CA GLU A 177 -2.51 -4.85 -10.14
C GLU A 177 -2.02 -5.77 -9.03
N VAL A 178 -2.61 -6.96 -8.90
CA VAL A 178 -2.24 -7.98 -7.92
C VAL A 178 -1.95 -9.32 -8.60
N ALA A 179 -0.87 -9.97 -8.19
CA ALA A 179 -0.50 -11.30 -8.66
C ALA A 179 0.30 -12.05 -7.59
N LEU A 180 0.52 -13.34 -7.79
CA LEU A 180 1.49 -14.11 -7.02
C LEU A 180 2.89 -13.87 -7.57
N LEU A 181 3.84 -13.66 -6.68
CA LEU A 181 5.26 -13.62 -6.94
C LEU A 181 6.00 -14.16 -5.71
N ASP A 182 6.88 -15.14 -5.92
CA ASP A 182 7.62 -15.80 -4.85
C ASP A 182 6.69 -16.30 -3.73
N GLU A 183 5.61 -17.00 -4.10
CA GLU A 183 4.61 -17.61 -3.21
C GLU A 183 3.68 -16.62 -2.47
N TRP A 184 3.85 -15.31 -2.68
CA TRP A 184 3.08 -14.28 -1.99
C TRP A 184 2.28 -13.40 -2.94
N VAL A 185 1.17 -12.85 -2.46
CA VAL A 185 0.46 -11.80 -3.18
C VAL A 185 1.31 -10.53 -3.15
N ARG A 186 1.67 -10.06 -4.34
CA ARG A 186 2.44 -8.83 -4.54
C ARG A 186 1.64 -7.84 -5.38
N TYR A 187 2.05 -6.59 -5.33
CA TYR A 187 1.29 -5.45 -5.82
C TYR A 187 2.11 -4.65 -6.82
N TRP A 188 1.50 -4.28 -7.95
CA TRP A 188 2.11 -3.42 -8.98
C TRP A 188 1.30 -2.14 -9.09
N TYR A 189 1.94 -1.00 -8.92
CA TYR A 189 1.35 0.31 -9.12
C TYR A 189 1.83 0.90 -10.45
N LYS A 190 0.90 1.21 -11.37
CA LYS A 190 1.21 1.68 -12.73
C LYS A 190 2.23 0.78 -13.43
N GLY A 191 2.05 -0.53 -13.31
CA GLY A 191 2.88 -1.56 -13.92
C GLY A 191 4.23 -1.83 -13.23
N LYS A 192 4.60 -1.07 -12.18
CA LYS A 192 5.84 -1.27 -11.42
C LYS A 192 5.56 -1.99 -10.11
N LEU A 193 6.34 -3.04 -9.82
CA LEU A 193 6.26 -3.76 -8.55
C LEU A 193 6.49 -2.79 -7.39
N LEU A 194 5.62 -2.82 -6.39
CA LEU A 194 5.85 -2.12 -5.13
C LEU A 194 6.91 -2.91 -4.34
N PRO A 195 8.07 -2.29 -4.07
CA PRO A 195 9.15 -2.95 -3.36
C PRO A 195 8.80 -3.15 -1.89
N LEU A 196 9.41 -4.15 -1.26
CA LEU A 196 9.40 -4.31 0.19
C LEU A 196 10.58 -3.54 0.82
N PRO A 197 10.57 -3.27 2.12
CA PRO A 197 11.68 -2.57 2.79
C PRO A 197 13.06 -3.18 2.53
N ALA A 198 13.16 -4.50 2.50
CA ALA A 198 14.42 -5.18 2.18
C ALA A 198 14.88 -4.95 0.73
N ASP A 199 13.96 -4.77 -0.21
CA ASP A 199 14.28 -4.44 -1.60
C ASP A 199 14.78 -2.99 -1.69
N LEU A 200 14.09 -2.07 -1.02
CA LEU A 200 14.48 -0.66 -0.94
C LEU A 200 15.86 -0.48 -0.30
N GLN A 201 16.16 -1.22 0.75
CA GLN A 201 17.47 -1.17 1.40
C GLN A 201 18.58 -1.62 0.45
N ARG A 202 18.37 -2.72 -0.28
CA ARG A 202 19.33 -3.22 -1.28
C ARG A 202 19.56 -2.22 -2.41
N GLU A 203 18.50 -1.58 -2.89
CA GLU A 203 18.59 -0.55 -3.93
C GLU A 203 19.34 0.69 -3.43
N LEU A 204 19.05 1.12 -2.20
CA LEU A 204 19.75 2.23 -1.56
C LEU A 204 21.25 1.94 -1.41
N ASP A 205 21.62 0.77 -0.90
CA ASP A 205 23.01 0.37 -0.72
C ASP A 205 23.77 0.31 -2.06
N SER A 206 23.12 -0.18 -3.13
CA SER A 206 23.68 -0.18 -4.49
C SER A 206 23.92 1.25 -4.97
N THR A 207 22.91 2.10 -4.87
CA THR A 207 22.99 3.50 -5.30
C THR A 207 24.06 4.28 -4.55
N MET A 208 24.20 4.05 -3.25
CA MET A 208 25.25 4.69 -2.44
C MET A 208 26.66 4.26 -2.87
N ARG A 209 26.86 2.98 -3.23
CA ARG A 209 28.14 2.50 -3.77
C ARG A 209 28.47 3.17 -5.10
N GLU A 210 27.51 3.21 -6.02
CA GLU A 210 27.67 3.87 -7.33
C GLU A 210 27.99 5.35 -7.18
N LEU A 211 27.29 6.05 -6.28
CA LEU A 211 27.58 7.46 -5.97
C LEU A 211 28.99 7.65 -5.42
N SER A 212 29.45 6.76 -4.55
CA SER A 212 30.81 6.81 -4.02
C SER A 212 31.87 6.64 -5.13
N GLU A 213 31.66 5.66 -6.01
CA GLU A 213 32.56 5.43 -7.16
C GLU A 213 32.60 6.62 -8.10
N LEU A 214 31.44 7.20 -8.41
CA LEU A 214 31.36 8.39 -9.27
C LEU A 214 32.07 9.60 -8.65
N ARG A 215 31.95 9.81 -7.32
CA ARG A 215 32.70 10.86 -6.61
C ARG A 215 34.20 10.64 -6.72
N HIS A 216 34.69 9.43 -6.48
CA HIS A 216 36.12 9.12 -6.61
C HIS A 216 36.63 9.35 -8.03
N ARG A 217 35.83 9.01 -9.07
CA ARG A 217 36.19 9.30 -10.46
C ARG A 217 36.25 10.79 -10.72
N LEU A 218 35.27 11.53 -10.24
CA LEU A 218 35.22 12.99 -10.38
C LEU A 218 36.45 13.65 -9.74
N ASP A 219 36.76 13.31 -8.49
CA ASP A 219 37.94 13.83 -7.77
C ASP A 219 39.26 13.54 -8.50
N ARG A 220 39.38 12.34 -9.12
CA ARG A 220 40.54 11.99 -9.94
C ARG A 220 40.64 12.88 -11.17
N THR A 221 39.55 13.00 -11.90
CA THR A 221 39.49 13.80 -13.14
C THR A 221 39.77 15.28 -12.85
N GLU A 222 39.26 15.81 -11.74
CA GLU A 222 39.55 17.20 -11.32
C GLU A 222 41.02 17.41 -11.00
N ARG A 223 41.69 16.45 -10.33
CA ARG A 223 43.14 16.50 -10.08
C ARG A 223 43.94 16.47 -11.37
N GLU A 224 43.65 15.52 -12.28
CA GLU A 224 44.28 15.43 -13.58
C GLU A 224 44.13 16.74 -14.40
N LEU A 225 42.94 17.33 -14.35
CA LEU A 225 42.62 18.58 -15.02
C LEU A 225 43.39 19.77 -14.41
N ALA A 226 43.56 19.79 -13.09
CA ALA A 226 44.34 20.81 -12.39
C ALA A 226 45.84 20.68 -12.74
N GLU A 227 46.37 19.46 -12.80
CA GLU A 227 47.77 19.20 -13.22
C GLU A 227 48.03 19.66 -14.66
N LEU A 228 47.13 19.29 -15.58
CA LEU A 228 47.23 19.68 -16.99
C LEU A 228 47.16 21.22 -17.14
N ARG A 229 46.28 21.92 -16.41
CA ARG A 229 46.19 23.36 -16.41
C ARG A 229 47.51 24.00 -15.94
N THR A 230 48.11 23.44 -14.90
CA THR A 230 49.41 23.92 -14.40
C THR A 230 50.52 23.72 -15.44
N LEU A 231 50.58 22.59 -16.10
CA LEU A 231 51.52 22.30 -17.15
C LEU A 231 51.38 23.25 -18.37
N VAL A 232 50.14 23.49 -18.79
CA VAL A 232 49.84 24.44 -19.88
C VAL A 232 50.25 25.85 -19.49
N ALA A 233 50.00 26.27 -18.26
CA ALA A 233 50.40 27.58 -17.78
C ALA A 233 51.94 27.77 -17.74
N GLN A 234 52.69 26.72 -17.41
CA GLN A 234 54.15 26.70 -17.40
C GLN A 234 54.76 26.78 -18.82
N HIS A 235 54.10 26.22 -19.82
CA HIS A 235 54.54 26.16 -21.20
C HIS A 235 53.96 27.26 -22.11
N ALA A 236 53.09 28.11 -21.57
CA ALA A 236 52.55 29.22 -22.32
C ALA A 236 53.64 30.23 -22.67
N PRO A 237 53.86 30.64 -23.96
CA PRO A 237 54.89 31.58 -24.35
C PRO A 237 54.65 32.91 -23.66
N ARG A 238 55.69 33.42 -22.93
CA ARG A 238 55.67 34.76 -22.37
C ARG A 238 55.63 35.78 -23.52
N HIS A 239 54.49 36.35 -23.80
CA HIS A 239 54.37 37.49 -24.68
C HIS A 239 55.12 38.66 -24.04
N ASN A 240 56.36 38.90 -24.49
CA ASN A 240 57.15 40.10 -24.19
C ASN A 240 56.47 41.29 -24.86
N ASN A 241 55.69 42.04 -24.12
CA ASN A 241 55.22 43.38 -24.50
C ASN A 241 56.40 44.34 -24.41
N HIS A 242 57.29 44.35 -25.43
CA HIS A 242 58.18 45.47 -25.64
C HIS A 242 57.40 46.60 -26.29
N SER A 243 56.79 47.44 -25.47
CA SER A 243 56.30 48.73 -25.88
C SER A 243 57.54 49.66 -26.13
N LYS A 244 57.91 49.79 -27.39
CA LYS A 244 58.87 50.83 -27.84
C LYS A 244 58.24 52.16 -27.55
N SER A 245 58.72 52.82 -26.51
CA SER A 245 58.56 54.29 -26.35
C SER A 245 59.39 54.99 -27.42
N LYS A 246 58.78 55.46 -28.48
CA LYS A 246 59.40 56.44 -29.34
C LYS A 246 59.30 57.81 -28.69
N LYS A 247 60.43 58.29 -28.19
CA LYS A 247 60.65 59.75 -27.98
C LYS A 247 60.64 60.39 -29.36
N SER A 248 59.82 61.39 -29.55
CA SER A 248 59.95 62.37 -30.60
C SER A 248 60.48 63.63 -29.96
N GLU A 249 61.75 64.00 -30.30
CA GLU A 249 62.32 65.32 -30.18
C GLU A 249 62.02 66.07 -31.47
N SER A 250 61.70 67.34 -31.29
CA SER A 250 61.75 68.55 -32.14
C SER A 250 60.37 69.11 -32.40
#